data_d2816bde55319db9a590366095e81d70
#
_entry.id   d2816bde55319db9a590366095e81d70
#
_cell.length_a   1.000
_cell.length_b   1.000
_cell.length_c   1.000
_cell.angle_alpha   90.00
_cell.angle_beta   90.00
_cell.angle_gamma   90.00
#
_symmetry.space_group_name_H-M   'P 1'
#
loop_
_entity.id
_entity.type
_entity.pdbx_description
1 polymer ?
#
loop_
_entity_poly.entity_id
_entity_poly.type
_entity_poly.pdbx_seq_one_letter_code
_entity_poly.pdbx_strand_id
1 'polypeptide(L)'
;AMENKGLNIFNTSCILANPETTTDDGFNRVEAVVAHEYFHNWSGNRVTCRDWFQLSLKEGFTVFRDSEFSAYMGSAEVKRIQDVNFLRSIQFAEDSGPTAHPVQPKTYMEISNFYTVTIYEKGAEIVRMIQTLLGPELFRKGSDLYFSRYDGQAVTINEFISTMAEVSGRDFKQFMLWYERSGTPVVAISGTYDQKKCSYSLTFKQISAKSTKDSSSSESNYVTVPFHIPIKIGLITDKGPLPISDDNNKSLLIELTKKQETITFENINKCPTPSLLQGFTAPIKLDFSYSEKDLILLMSEDLDGFSCWNACQELAIRVMTVMQHEYRLNKKLEMKSYLYDAFLGVMNRPNKDKAMQALLLTIPSELIMAEISNEIDIEAIHIVRDFVLSELGKNLSSSWNKIYKSNLTSKKYIFNAKETSQRSLKNLALRYIVSSKSEGSLRTVENQIIKSNNMSDRLAALNILVNDNRKNAIDLSKKYLNKFYQDYKDEPLVLNQWFQVQASCSLPGGLNRVRTLMEHPAFDFNNPNKIRSLIGFFCTNNPMNFHCDRGDGYEFLADQVLALDRLNPQIAARLLNPLTRWRKFPKKRRNLMKNQLSRIILENDLSGDTYEIASKRLS
;
A
#
# COMPACT_ATOMS: atom_id res chain seq x y z
N ALA A 1 3.69 -14.38 -12.27
CA ALA A 1 4.50 -14.93 -13.35
C ALA A 1 5.40 -16.02 -12.79
N MET A 2 6.34 -16.52 -13.56
CA MET A 2 7.22 -17.62 -13.14
C MET A 2 8.55 -17.51 -13.87
N GLU A 3 9.61 -17.54 -13.13
CA GLU A 3 10.99 -17.24 -13.57
C GLU A 3 11.72 -18.42 -14.23
N ASN A 4 11.03 -19.38 -14.83
CA ASN A 4 11.70 -20.54 -15.43
C ASN A 4 12.85 -20.11 -16.34
N LYS A 5 14.07 -20.57 -16.04
CA LYS A 5 15.28 -20.20 -16.80
C LYS A 5 15.14 -20.61 -18.26
N GLY A 6 15.31 -19.65 -19.17
CA GLY A 6 15.17 -19.86 -20.60
C GLY A 6 13.74 -19.76 -21.15
N LEU A 7 12.71 -19.79 -20.29
CA LEU A 7 11.31 -19.62 -20.68
C LEU A 7 10.48 -19.09 -19.50
N ASN A 8 10.51 -17.79 -19.26
CA ASN A 8 9.63 -17.17 -18.27
C ASN A 8 8.17 -17.31 -18.70
N ILE A 9 7.28 -17.63 -17.77
CA ILE A 9 5.84 -17.82 -18.02
C ILE A 9 5.07 -16.70 -17.34
N PHE A 10 4.22 -16.00 -18.10
CA PHE A 10 3.46 -14.87 -17.61
C PHE A 10 1.95 -15.11 -17.69
N ASN A 11 1.24 -14.67 -16.66
CA ASN A 11 -0.18 -14.39 -16.83
C ASN A 11 -0.37 -13.29 -17.89
N THR A 12 -1.38 -13.42 -18.74
CA THR A 12 -1.65 -12.44 -19.81
C THR A 12 -1.73 -10.99 -19.29
N SER A 13 -2.26 -10.78 -18.09
CA SER A 13 -2.34 -9.46 -17.45
C SER A 13 -0.99 -8.86 -17.04
N CYS A 14 0.09 -9.64 -17.11
CA CYS A 14 1.44 -9.23 -16.72
C CYS A 14 2.39 -9.11 -17.92
N ILE A 15 1.92 -9.34 -19.15
CA ILE A 15 2.76 -9.29 -20.35
C ILE A 15 2.07 -8.59 -21.53
N LEU A 16 0.75 -8.74 -21.67
CA LEU A 16 0.02 -8.12 -22.78
C LEU A 16 -0.32 -6.69 -22.43
N ALA A 17 0.22 -5.75 -23.22
CA ALA A 17 -0.05 -4.32 -23.09
C ALA A 17 -0.21 -3.68 -24.48
N ASN A 18 -1.20 -2.81 -24.60
CA ASN A 18 -1.51 -2.08 -25.82
C ASN A 18 -1.93 -0.65 -25.45
N PRO A 19 -1.48 0.39 -26.17
CA PRO A 19 -1.83 1.79 -25.92
C PRO A 19 -3.34 2.08 -25.86
N GLU A 20 -4.17 1.30 -26.56
CA GLU A 20 -5.62 1.51 -26.61
C GLU A 20 -6.38 0.83 -25.47
N THR A 21 -5.81 -0.26 -24.90
CA THR A 21 -6.50 -1.13 -23.95
C THR A 21 -5.87 -1.16 -22.56
N THR A 22 -4.64 -0.67 -22.39
CA THR A 22 -3.89 -0.75 -21.14
C THR A 22 -3.81 0.62 -20.45
N THR A 23 -4.03 0.63 -19.13
CA THR A 23 -3.84 1.83 -18.31
C THR A 23 -2.36 2.10 -18.06
N ASP A 24 -2.03 3.31 -17.60
CA ASP A 24 -0.67 3.65 -17.14
C ASP A 24 -0.20 2.69 -16.03
N ASP A 25 -1.07 2.37 -15.05
CA ASP A 25 -0.77 1.38 -14.00
C ASP A 25 -0.57 -0.03 -14.57
N GLY A 26 -1.31 -0.37 -15.65
CA GLY A 26 -1.12 -1.63 -16.37
C GLY A 26 0.25 -1.71 -17.04
N PHE A 27 0.71 -0.64 -17.68
CA PHE A 27 2.06 -0.56 -18.26
C PHE A 27 3.14 -0.64 -17.19
N ASN A 28 3.01 0.12 -16.09
CA ASN A 28 3.93 0.05 -14.96
C ASN A 28 4.01 -1.37 -14.39
N ARG A 29 2.87 -2.05 -14.28
CA ARG A 29 2.83 -3.44 -13.80
C ARG A 29 3.52 -4.41 -14.74
N VAL A 30 3.31 -4.31 -16.05
CA VAL A 30 4.00 -5.15 -17.04
C VAL A 30 5.50 -4.92 -16.95
N GLU A 31 5.95 -3.67 -16.91
CA GLU A 31 7.36 -3.31 -16.76
C GLU A 31 7.96 -3.93 -15.49
N ALA A 32 7.32 -3.74 -14.33
CA ALA A 32 7.80 -4.26 -13.05
C ALA A 32 7.87 -5.79 -13.02
N VAL A 33 6.81 -6.48 -13.51
CA VAL A 33 6.77 -7.96 -13.50
C VAL A 33 7.78 -8.55 -14.48
N VAL A 34 7.95 -7.97 -15.67
CA VAL A 34 8.97 -8.41 -16.63
C VAL A 34 10.37 -8.22 -16.05
N ALA A 35 10.62 -7.09 -15.38
CA ALA A 35 11.89 -6.85 -14.69
C ALA A 35 12.12 -7.86 -13.55
N HIS A 36 11.08 -8.17 -12.75
CA HIS A 36 11.13 -9.15 -11.68
C HIS A 36 11.57 -10.52 -12.20
N GLU A 37 10.87 -11.07 -13.18
CA GLU A 37 11.19 -12.39 -13.75
C GLU A 37 12.58 -12.39 -14.44
N TYR A 38 12.95 -11.30 -15.09
CA TYR A 38 14.28 -11.15 -15.66
C TYR A 38 15.39 -11.17 -14.60
N PHE A 39 15.20 -10.44 -13.51
CA PHE A 39 16.17 -10.39 -12.43
C PHE A 39 16.33 -11.72 -11.70
N HIS A 40 15.30 -12.54 -11.65
CA HIS A 40 15.38 -13.88 -11.12
C HIS A 40 16.41 -14.77 -11.83
N ASN A 41 16.82 -14.43 -13.05
CA ASN A 41 17.90 -15.18 -13.71
C ASN A 41 19.17 -15.26 -12.85
N TRP A 42 19.46 -14.22 -12.07
CA TRP A 42 20.56 -14.18 -11.09
C TRP A 42 20.08 -14.59 -9.70
N SER A 43 19.14 -13.85 -9.15
CA SER A 43 18.60 -14.09 -7.80
C SER A 43 17.40 -15.06 -7.85
N GLY A 44 17.71 -16.34 -7.90
CA GLY A 44 16.70 -17.43 -7.97
C GLY A 44 17.11 -18.58 -8.89
N ASN A 45 17.66 -18.28 -10.09
CA ASN A 45 18.03 -19.30 -11.06
C ASN A 45 19.51 -19.66 -11.01
N ARG A 46 20.42 -18.69 -11.21
CA ARG A 46 21.88 -18.92 -11.17
C ARG A 46 22.36 -19.15 -9.75
N VAL A 47 21.90 -18.36 -8.81
CA VAL A 47 22.05 -18.60 -7.37
C VAL A 47 20.67 -18.91 -6.83
N THR A 48 20.43 -20.17 -6.45
CA THR A 48 19.11 -20.64 -6.03
C THR A 48 19.01 -20.85 -4.53
N CYS A 49 17.79 -21.02 -4.02
CA CYS A 49 17.53 -21.33 -2.63
C CYS A 49 17.81 -22.80 -2.32
N ARG A 50 18.52 -23.08 -1.22
CA ARG A 50 18.79 -24.45 -0.77
C ARG A 50 17.51 -25.19 -0.39
N ASP A 51 16.57 -24.50 0.20
CA ASP A 51 15.29 -25.00 0.66
C ASP A 51 14.23 -23.89 0.65
N TRP A 52 12.96 -24.26 0.82
CA TRP A 52 11.85 -23.30 0.78
C TRP A 52 11.85 -22.28 1.92
N PHE A 53 12.53 -22.56 3.05
CA PHE A 53 12.64 -21.58 4.14
C PHE A 53 13.53 -20.38 3.78
N GLN A 54 14.28 -20.49 2.68
CA GLN A 54 15.10 -19.42 2.12
C GLN A 54 14.35 -18.61 1.04
N LEU A 55 13.06 -18.81 0.84
CA LEU A 55 12.31 -18.23 -0.28
C LEU A 55 12.50 -16.72 -0.42
N SER A 56 12.58 -15.98 0.69
CA SER A 56 12.82 -14.53 0.66
C SER A 56 14.20 -14.15 0.10
N LEU A 57 15.18 -15.06 0.13
CA LEU A 57 16.48 -14.83 -0.49
C LEU A 57 16.37 -14.56 -1.99
N LYS A 58 15.45 -15.25 -2.68
CA LYS A 58 15.18 -14.98 -4.10
C LYS A 58 14.09 -13.92 -4.26
N GLU A 59 12.94 -14.06 -3.61
CA GLU A 59 11.80 -13.20 -3.82
C GLU A 59 12.01 -11.79 -3.26
N GLY A 60 12.43 -11.65 -2.00
CA GLY A 60 12.69 -10.35 -1.39
C GLY A 60 13.80 -9.58 -2.10
N PHE A 61 14.88 -10.26 -2.49
CA PHE A 61 15.97 -9.61 -3.24
C PHE A 61 15.51 -9.19 -4.64
N THR A 62 14.71 -10.00 -5.31
CA THR A 62 14.20 -9.68 -6.65
C THR A 62 13.16 -8.58 -6.62
N VAL A 63 12.25 -8.54 -5.62
CA VAL A 63 11.31 -7.42 -5.40
C VAL A 63 12.07 -6.12 -5.13
N PHE A 64 13.12 -6.15 -4.32
CA PHE A 64 13.98 -4.98 -4.12
C PHE A 64 14.55 -4.48 -5.46
N ARG A 65 15.04 -5.38 -6.32
CA ARG A 65 15.65 -5.02 -7.60
C ARG A 65 14.63 -4.48 -8.61
N ASP A 66 13.45 -5.10 -8.71
CA ASP A 66 12.39 -4.59 -9.61
C ASP A 66 11.84 -3.23 -9.15
N SER A 67 11.76 -3.02 -7.83
CA SER A 67 11.38 -1.73 -7.24
C SER A 67 12.41 -0.64 -7.60
N GLU A 68 13.71 -0.91 -7.45
CA GLU A 68 14.77 0.04 -7.84
C GLU A 68 14.75 0.33 -9.35
N PHE A 69 14.49 -0.69 -10.18
CA PHE A 69 14.35 -0.53 -11.61
C PHE A 69 13.14 0.35 -11.98
N SER A 70 11.98 0.09 -11.40
CA SER A 70 10.78 0.90 -11.62
C SER A 70 10.96 2.35 -11.13
N ALA A 71 11.70 2.55 -10.03
CA ALA A 71 12.07 3.87 -9.53
C ALA A 71 12.97 4.62 -10.51
N TYR A 72 13.93 3.93 -11.13
CA TYR A 72 14.81 4.49 -12.17
C TYR A 72 14.06 4.86 -13.45
N MET A 73 13.12 4.03 -13.89
CA MET A 73 12.30 4.25 -15.09
C MET A 73 11.25 5.36 -14.91
N GLY A 74 10.79 5.59 -13.70
CA GLY A 74 9.72 6.53 -13.38
C GLY A 74 10.14 7.65 -12.42
N SER A 75 9.45 7.73 -11.28
CA SER A 75 9.75 8.64 -10.17
C SER A 75 10.10 7.81 -8.93
N ALA A 76 11.33 7.95 -8.43
CA ALA A 76 11.81 7.20 -7.27
C ALA A 76 10.96 7.49 -6.01
N GLU A 77 10.60 8.76 -5.77
CA GLU A 77 9.76 9.14 -4.63
C GLU A 77 8.35 8.55 -4.72
N VAL A 78 7.75 8.61 -5.90
CA VAL A 78 6.40 8.04 -6.15
C VAL A 78 6.41 6.53 -5.97
N LYS A 79 7.40 5.83 -6.55
CA LYS A 79 7.53 4.38 -6.39
C LYS A 79 7.72 4.01 -4.93
N ARG A 80 8.60 4.73 -4.20
CA ARG A 80 8.81 4.49 -2.76
C ARG A 80 7.53 4.64 -1.95
N ILE A 81 6.75 5.69 -2.20
CA ILE A 81 5.47 5.92 -1.53
C ILE A 81 4.47 4.80 -1.85
N GLN A 82 4.42 4.33 -3.10
CA GLN A 82 3.56 3.22 -3.50
C GLN A 82 3.93 1.94 -2.76
N ASP A 83 5.22 1.59 -2.69
CA ASP A 83 5.70 0.40 -1.97
C ASP A 83 5.39 0.48 -0.48
N VAL A 84 5.66 1.62 0.15
CA VAL A 84 5.36 1.83 1.57
C VAL A 84 3.85 1.77 1.83
N ASN A 85 3.04 2.34 0.96
CA ASN A 85 1.58 2.29 1.09
C ASN A 85 1.05 0.86 0.99
N PHE A 86 1.58 0.05 0.07
CA PHE A 86 1.27 -1.36 -0.05
C PHE A 86 1.74 -2.14 1.20
N LEU A 87 2.97 -1.94 1.63
CA LEU A 87 3.53 -2.57 2.82
C LEU A 87 2.67 -2.28 4.06
N ARG A 88 2.35 -1.00 4.33
CA ARG A 88 1.56 -0.59 5.50
C ARG A 88 0.12 -1.09 5.48
N SER A 89 -0.52 -1.13 4.30
CA SER A 89 -1.92 -1.52 4.19
C SER A 89 -2.14 -3.04 4.16
N ILE A 90 -1.17 -3.81 3.68
CA ILE A 90 -1.32 -5.27 3.49
C ILE A 90 -0.36 -6.05 4.40
N GLN A 91 0.96 -5.78 4.33
CA GLN A 91 1.95 -6.56 5.05
C GLN A 91 1.90 -6.30 6.56
N PHE A 92 1.73 -5.06 7.01
CA PHE A 92 1.58 -4.77 8.45
C PHE A 92 0.32 -5.41 9.04
N ALA A 93 -0.74 -5.54 8.25
CA ALA A 93 -1.93 -6.27 8.63
C ALA A 93 -1.67 -7.79 8.78
N GLU A 94 -0.89 -8.38 7.87
CA GLU A 94 -0.45 -9.78 7.97
C GLU A 94 0.43 -9.98 9.19
N ASP A 95 1.39 -9.09 9.43
CA ASP A 95 2.36 -9.16 10.53
C ASP A 95 1.75 -8.96 11.92
N SER A 96 0.58 -8.32 12.00
CA SER A 96 -0.19 -8.12 13.22
C SER A 96 -1.31 -9.16 13.42
N GLY A 97 -1.52 -10.04 12.45
CA GLY A 97 -2.60 -11.02 12.42
C GLY A 97 -2.18 -12.41 12.93
N PRO A 98 -3.12 -13.36 12.99
CA PRO A 98 -2.85 -14.74 13.45
C PRO A 98 -1.98 -15.56 12.48
N THR A 99 -1.78 -15.08 11.25
CA THR A 99 -0.87 -15.67 10.25
C THR A 99 0.49 -15.01 10.21
N ALA A 100 0.81 -14.14 11.19
CA ALA A 100 2.14 -13.53 11.29
C ALA A 100 3.23 -14.61 11.38
N HIS A 101 4.28 -14.45 10.61
CA HIS A 101 5.41 -15.35 10.56
C HIS A 101 6.71 -14.60 10.27
N PRO A 102 7.88 -15.14 10.61
CA PRO A 102 9.16 -14.56 10.24
C PRO A 102 9.35 -14.51 8.72
N VAL A 103 10.25 -13.64 8.24
CA VAL A 103 10.66 -13.62 6.81
C VAL A 103 11.40 -14.90 6.43
N GLN A 104 12.08 -15.53 7.37
CA GLN A 104 12.62 -16.88 7.27
C GLN A 104 11.84 -17.81 8.21
N PRO A 105 10.67 -18.33 7.81
CA PRO A 105 9.90 -19.26 8.63
C PRO A 105 10.63 -20.59 8.81
N LYS A 106 10.26 -21.31 9.85
CA LYS A 106 10.84 -22.64 10.15
C LYS A 106 9.88 -23.80 9.84
N THR A 107 8.62 -23.49 9.55
CA THR A 107 7.55 -24.47 9.27
C THR A 107 6.52 -23.87 8.31
N TYR A 108 5.88 -24.70 7.52
CA TYR A 108 4.68 -24.39 6.73
C TYR A 108 3.77 -25.63 6.69
N MET A 109 2.50 -25.46 6.39
CA MET A 109 1.58 -26.57 6.10
C MET A 109 1.48 -26.79 4.60
N GLU A 110 1.00 -25.78 3.88
CA GLU A 110 0.87 -25.82 2.43
C GLU A 110 1.86 -24.85 1.78
N ILE A 111 2.69 -25.35 0.85
CA ILE A 111 3.72 -24.53 0.21
C ILE A 111 3.14 -23.37 -0.60
N SER A 112 1.96 -23.53 -1.20
CA SER A 112 1.28 -22.49 -1.96
C SER A 112 0.87 -21.28 -1.11
N ASN A 113 0.62 -21.49 0.20
CA ASN A 113 0.32 -20.45 1.17
C ASN A 113 1.57 -19.77 1.74
N PHE A 114 2.77 -20.27 1.41
CA PHE A 114 4.04 -19.73 1.87
C PHE A 114 4.50 -18.47 1.10
N TYR A 115 3.92 -18.23 -0.07
CA TYR A 115 4.19 -17.06 -0.92
C TYR A 115 3.42 -15.84 -0.41
N THR A 116 3.89 -15.28 0.71
CA THR A 116 3.21 -14.21 1.46
C THR A 116 3.81 -12.84 1.19
N VAL A 117 3.07 -11.78 1.44
CA VAL A 117 3.61 -10.41 1.37
C VAL A 117 4.73 -10.16 2.38
N THR A 118 4.81 -10.92 3.47
CA THR A 118 5.94 -10.87 4.40
C THR A 118 7.23 -11.37 3.75
N ILE A 119 7.18 -12.47 3.01
CA ILE A 119 8.36 -13.02 2.31
C ILE A 119 8.83 -12.10 1.20
N TYR A 120 7.91 -11.54 0.42
CA TYR A 120 8.19 -10.69 -0.73
C TYR A 120 8.54 -9.26 -0.30
N GLU A 121 7.57 -8.55 0.26
CA GLU A 121 7.68 -7.10 0.49
C GLU A 121 8.53 -6.76 1.72
N LYS A 122 8.28 -7.42 2.87
CA LYS A 122 9.15 -7.21 4.04
C LYS A 122 10.55 -7.74 3.78
N GLY A 123 10.69 -8.85 3.02
CA GLY A 123 11.97 -9.34 2.54
C GLY A 123 12.73 -8.30 1.72
N ALA A 124 12.05 -7.61 0.79
CA ALA A 124 12.64 -6.52 0.02
C ALA A 124 13.06 -5.33 0.90
N GLU A 125 12.26 -4.99 1.91
CA GLU A 125 12.62 -3.94 2.87
C GLU A 125 13.85 -4.29 3.70
N ILE A 126 14.06 -5.57 4.05
CA ILE A 126 15.28 -6.00 4.73
C ILE A 126 16.49 -5.82 3.82
N VAL A 127 16.40 -6.16 2.54
CA VAL A 127 17.47 -5.92 1.56
C VAL A 127 17.73 -4.41 1.41
N ARG A 128 16.69 -3.60 1.38
CA ARG A 128 16.80 -2.12 1.34
C ARG A 128 17.49 -1.56 2.58
N MET A 129 17.21 -2.10 3.77
CA MET A 129 17.94 -1.71 4.99
C MET A 129 19.43 -2.02 4.89
N ILE A 130 19.81 -3.17 4.33
CA ILE A 130 21.22 -3.52 4.10
C ILE A 130 21.86 -2.51 3.15
N GLN A 131 21.21 -2.18 2.04
CA GLN A 131 21.69 -1.14 1.12
C GLN A 131 21.83 0.22 1.82
N THR A 132 20.87 0.58 2.68
CA THR A 132 20.92 1.83 3.46
C THR A 132 22.12 1.86 4.42
N LEU A 133 22.40 0.75 5.08
CA LEU A 133 23.53 0.63 6.02
C LEU A 133 24.89 0.62 5.33
N LEU A 134 25.00 0.03 4.15
CA LEU A 134 26.25 -0.09 3.41
C LEU A 134 26.53 1.11 2.50
N GLY A 135 25.48 1.77 2.05
CA GLY A 135 25.52 2.66 0.90
C GLY A 135 25.56 1.89 -0.44
N PRO A 136 25.27 2.56 -1.56
CA PRO A 136 25.08 1.93 -2.86
C PRO A 136 26.33 1.22 -3.40
N GLU A 137 27.52 1.77 -3.16
CA GLU A 137 28.78 1.21 -3.67
C GLU A 137 29.15 -0.11 -3.02
N LEU A 138 29.13 -0.18 -1.67
CA LEU A 138 29.45 -1.42 -0.96
C LEU A 138 28.36 -2.47 -1.16
N PHE A 139 27.09 -2.07 -1.20
CA PHE A 139 25.99 -2.98 -1.51
C PHE A 139 26.16 -3.60 -2.91
N ARG A 140 26.58 -2.80 -3.90
CA ARG A 140 26.87 -3.30 -5.25
C ARG A 140 28.04 -4.30 -5.22
N LYS A 141 29.15 -3.98 -4.56
CA LYS A 141 30.29 -4.90 -4.39
C LYS A 141 29.88 -6.20 -3.70
N GLY A 142 29.05 -6.13 -2.65
CA GLY A 142 28.52 -7.32 -1.96
C GLY A 142 27.66 -8.18 -2.86
N SER A 143 26.79 -7.56 -3.67
CA SER A 143 25.95 -8.25 -4.64
C SER A 143 26.79 -8.93 -5.74
N ASP A 144 27.80 -8.24 -6.28
CA ASP A 144 28.70 -8.82 -7.29
C ASP A 144 29.51 -10.00 -6.70
N LEU A 145 29.98 -9.89 -5.46
CA LEU A 145 30.67 -10.95 -4.75
C LEU A 145 29.74 -12.16 -4.52
N TYR A 146 28.48 -11.91 -4.10
CA TYR A 146 27.48 -12.95 -3.89
C TYR A 146 27.23 -13.74 -5.17
N PHE A 147 26.95 -13.07 -6.28
CA PHE A 147 26.69 -13.73 -7.55
C PHE A 147 27.91 -14.44 -8.12
N SER A 148 29.13 -13.87 -7.99
CA SER A 148 30.35 -14.53 -8.50
C SER A 148 30.76 -15.74 -7.67
N ARG A 149 30.59 -15.68 -6.34
CA ARG A 149 30.98 -16.76 -5.42
C ARG A 149 30.04 -17.97 -5.47
N TYR A 150 28.75 -17.71 -5.61
CA TYR A 150 27.72 -18.74 -5.48
C TYR A 150 27.02 -19.08 -6.80
N ASP A 151 27.58 -18.68 -7.94
CA ASP A 151 27.02 -19.00 -9.25
C ASP A 151 26.90 -20.54 -9.42
N GLY A 152 25.72 -20.99 -9.82
CA GLY A 152 25.39 -22.40 -9.98
C GLY A 152 25.16 -23.18 -8.68
N GLN A 153 25.08 -22.49 -7.52
CA GLN A 153 24.91 -23.13 -6.22
C GLN A 153 23.53 -22.85 -5.60
N ALA A 154 23.13 -23.72 -4.66
CA ALA A 154 21.96 -23.56 -3.81
C ALA A 154 22.42 -23.10 -2.41
N VAL A 155 21.97 -21.92 -1.99
CA VAL A 155 22.48 -21.22 -0.80
C VAL A 155 21.36 -20.79 0.15
N THR A 156 21.75 -20.23 1.30
CA THR A 156 20.85 -19.71 2.33
C THR A 156 20.97 -18.19 2.46
N ILE A 157 20.12 -17.60 3.26
CA ILE A 157 20.19 -16.17 3.63
C ILE A 157 21.55 -15.85 4.30
N ASN A 158 22.12 -16.81 5.03
CA ASN A 158 23.42 -16.59 5.71
C ASN A 158 24.57 -16.32 4.72
N GLU A 159 24.60 -17.02 3.57
CA GLU A 159 25.61 -16.79 2.54
C GLU A 159 25.49 -15.37 1.95
N PHE A 160 24.27 -14.91 1.70
CA PHE A 160 24.03 -13.54 1.24
C PHE A 160 24.51 -12.50 2.28
N ILE A 161 24.09 -12.66 3.54
CA ILE A 161 24.48 -11.74 4.62
C ILE A 161 26.01 -11.75 4.87
N SER A 162 26.64 -12.92 4.78
CA SER A 162 28.10 -13.03 4.98
C SER A 162 28.89 -12.30 3.91
N THR A 163 28.43 -12.28 2.65
CA THR A 163 29.10 -11.47 1.60
C THR A 163 28.94 -9.96 1.85
N MET A 164 27.78 -9.53 2.36
CA MET A 164 27.58 -8.13 2.74
C MET A 164 28.45 -7.72 3.94
N ALA A 165 28.58 -8.61 4.92
CA ALA A 165 29.48 -8.44 6.07
C ALA A 165 30.94 -8.35 5.64
N GLU A 166 31.40 -9.24 4.75
CA GLU A 166 32.77 -9.29 4.26
C GLU A 166 33.18 -8.00 3.55
N VAL A 167 32.39 -7.51 2.60
CA VAL A 167 32.75 -6.31 1.83
C VAL A 167 32.66 -5.02 2.65
N SER A 168 31.86 -5.01 3.71
CA SER A 168 31.64 -3.82 4.53
C SER A 168 32.44 -3.82 5.85
N GLY A 169 32.97 -4.97 6.28
CA GLY A 169 33.55 -5.15 7.60
C GLY A 169 32.58 -5.04 8.76
N ARG A 170 31.25 -5.07 8.50
CA ARG A 170 30.21 -4.90 9.52
C ARG A 170 29.75 -6.24 10.11
N ASP A 171 29.37 -6.22 11.39
CA ASP A 171 28.69 -7.36 12.04
C ASP A 171 27.16 -7.27 11.84
N PHE A 172 26.59 -8.27 11.15
CA PHE A 172 25.16 -8.39 10.90
C PHE A 172 24.45 -9.38 11.84
N LYS A 173 25.11 -9.90 12.90
CA LYS A 173 24.48 -10.88 13.82
C LYS A 173 23.17 -10.37 14.41
N GLN A 174 23.15 -9.13 14.93
CA GLN A 174 21.92 -8.54 15.47
C GLN A 174 20.88 -8.26 14.36
N PHE A 175 21.34 -7.91 13.17
CA PHE A 175 20.48 -7.64 12.03
C PHE A 175 19.70 -8.88 11.57
N MET A 176 20.24 -10.11 11.77
CA MET A 176 19.56 -11.36 11.45
C MET A 176 18.20 -11.52 12.14
N LEU A 177 17.94 -10.82 13.24
CA LEU A 177 16.64 -10.80 13.90
C LEU A 177 15.48 -10.38 12.98
N TRP A 178 15.77 -9.60 11.93
CA TRP A 178 14.78 -9.23 10.93
C TRP A 178 14.26 -10.41 10.11
N TYR A 179 15.10 -11.40 9.88
CA TYR A 179 14.71 -12.65 9.21
C TYR A 179 14.04 -13.65 10.15
N GLU A 180 14.41 -13.64 11.45
CA GLU A 180 14.04 -14.66 12.42
C GLU A 180 12.77 -14.35 13.22
N ARG A 181 12.39 -13.07 13.33
CA ARG A 181 11.24 -12.63 14.16
C ARG A 181 10.11 -12.10 13.31
N SER A 182 8.88 -12.49 13.69
CA SER A 182 7.65 -11.92 13.15
C SER A 182 7.26 -10.63 13.87
N GLY A 183 6.32 -9.89 13.29
CA GLY A 183 5.79 -8.66 13.83
C GLY A 183 6.52 -7.42 13.36
N THR A 184 5.84 -6.28 13.42
CA THR A 184 6.37 -4.97 13.01
C THR A 184 6.86 -4.23 14.25
N PRO A 185 8.17 -3.91 14.36
CA PRO A 185 8.69 -3.17 15.51
C PRO A 185 8.07 -1.78 15.64
N VAL A 186 7.90 -1.33 16.88
CA VAL A 186 7.44 0.03 17.20
C VAL A 186 8.60 0.78 17.84
N VAL A 187 8.88 1.99 17.35
CA VAL A 187 9.87 2.89 17.94
C VAL A 187 9.15 4.13 18.47
N ALA A 188 9.11 4.27 19.79
CA ALA A 188 8.66 5.49 20.44
C ALA A 188 9.78 6.52 20.43
N ILE A 189 9.44 7.75 20.06
CA ILE A 189 10.40 8.85 19.95
C ILE A 189 9.88 10.03 20.77
N SER A 190 10.80 10.69 21.48
CA SER A 190 10.51 11.95 22.17
C SER A 190 11.59 12.99 21.88
N GLY A 191 11.17 14.23 21.65
CA GLY A 191 12.06 15.36 21.39
C GLY A 191 12.09 16.31 22.60
N THR A 192 13.25 16.84 22.95
CA THR A 192 13.42 17.85 24.00
C THR A 192 14.32 18.98 23.51
N TYR A 193 13.83 20.20 23.55
CA TYR A 193 14.61 21.40 23.20
C TYR A 193 15.06 22.15 24.47
N ASP A 194 16.36 22.34 24.60
CA ASP A 194 16.97 23.18 25.63
C ASP A 194 17.39 24.52 25.04
N GLN A 195 16.58 25.54 25.27
CA GLN A 195 16.81 26.91 24.75
C GLN A 195 18.10 27.53 25.32
N LYS A 196 18.48 27.21 26.59
CA LYS A 196 19.68 27.77 27.21
C LYS A 196 20.95 27.21 26.61
N LYS A 197 20.93 25.91 26.26
CA LYS A 197 22.06 25.23 25.65
C LYS A 197 22.04 25.30 24.13
N CYS A 198 20.97 25.85 23.52
CA CYS A 198 20.74 25.82 22.09
C CYS A 198 20.90 24.39 21.54
N SER A 199 20.31 23.40 22.21
CA SER A 199 20.40 22.00 21.82
C SER A 199 19.04 21.33 21.69
N TYR A 200 18.95 20.34 20.80
CA TYR A 200 17.76 19.52 20.59
C TYR A 200 18.11 18.05 20.71
N SER A 201 17.44 17.32 21.60
CA SER A 201 17.69 15.90 21.83
C SER A 201 16.50 15.07 21.38
N LEU A 202 16.79 13.98 20.64
CA LEU A 202 15.82 12.95 20.26
C LEU A 202 16.17 11.65 20.99
N THR A 203 15.22 11.13 21.74
CA THR A 203 15.32 9.82 22.41
C THR A 203 14.47 8.79 21.67
N PHE A 204 15.09 7.72 21.23
CA PHE A 204 14.49 6.58 20.51
C PHE A 204 14.38 5.39 21.45
N LYS A 205 13.20 4.76 21.55
CA LYS A 205 12.97 3.60 22.39
C LYS A 205 12.24 2.51 21.60
N GLN A 206 12.86 1.36 21.45
CA GLN A 206 12.23 0.18 20.86
C GLN A 206 11.21 -0.40 21.85
N ILE A 207 9.95 -0.51 21.40
CA ILE A 207 8.87 -1.16 22.15
C ILE A 207 8.71 -2.57 21.57
N SER A 208 8.88 -3.59 22.40
CA SER A 208 8.67 -4.97 21.97
C SER A 208 7.20 -5.17 21.59
N ALA A 209 6.93 -5.60 20.37
CA ALA A 209 5.61 -6.10 20.01
C ALA A 209 5.30 -7.30 20.90
N LYS A 210 4.18 -7.28 21.63
CA LYS A 210 3.70 -8.47 22.34
C LYS A 210 3.37 -9.52 21.29
N SER A 211 4.10 -10.62 21.25
CA SER A 211 3.73 -11.77 20.45
C SER A 211 2.36 -12.27 20.92
N THR A 212 1.42 -12.44 20.00
CA THR A 212 0.09 -12.98 20.32
C THR A 212 0.12 -14.43 20.83
N LYS A 213 1.29 -15.08 20.76
CA LYS A 213 1.50 -16.46 21.26
C LYS A 213 2.02 -16.54 22.69
N ASP A 214 2.44 -15.44 23.31
CA ASP A 214 3.03 -15.44 24.66
C ASP A 214 2.02 -15.20 25.79
N SER A 215 0.72 -15.35 25.52
CA SER A 215 -0.33 -15.17 26.55
C SER A 215 -0.44 -16.31 27.55
N SER A 216 0.40 -17.35 27.48
CA SER A 216 0.34 -18.52 28.37
C SER A 216 1.56 -18.73 29.29
N SER A 217 2.55 -17.83 29.23
CA SER A 217 3.68 -17.89 30.17
C SER A 217 3.71 -16.66 31.07
N SER A 218 3.53 -16.90 32.36
CA SER A 218 3.80 -15.97 33.46
C SER A 218 5.08 -15.19 33.22
N GLU A 219 5.04 -13.90 33.53
CA GLU A 219 6.14 -12.91 33.57
C GLU A 219 7.55 -13.52 33.66
N SER A 220 8.11 -13.91 32.55
CA SER A 220 9.54 -14.16 32.46
C SER A 220 10.20 -12.92 31.84
N ASN A 221 11.11 -12.30 32.59
CA ASN A 221 12.00 -11.21 32.18
C ASN A 221 12.92 -11.65 31.06
N TYR A 222 12.41 -12.03 29.90
CA TYR A 222 13.21 -12.18 28.69
C TYR A 222 13.59 -10.79 28.24
N VAL A 223 14.86 -10.42 28.44
CA VAL A 223 15.50 -9.28 27.78
C VAL A 223 15.48 -9.59 26.29
N THR A 224 14.42 -9.12 25.60
CA THR A 224 14.37 -9.26 24.15
C THR A 224 15.48 -8.40 23.57
N VAL A 225 16.43 -9.05 22.89
CA VAL A 225 17.50 -8.37 22.16
C VAL A 225 16.84 -7.38 21.18
N PRO A 226 17.19 -6.07 21.20
CA PRO A 226 16.63 -5.08 20.30
C PRO A 226 16.99 -5.38 18.84
N PHE A 227 16.19 -4.87 17.90
CA PHE A 227 16.56 -4.91 16.48
C PHE A 227 17.66 -3.91 16.16
N HIS A 228 18.43 -4.15 15.11
CA HIS A 228 19.27 -3.16 14.48
C HIS A 228 18.43 -2.41 13.42
N ILE A 229 18.06 -1.16 13.69
CA ILE A 229 17.13 -0.38 12.88
C ILE A 229 17.83 0.86 12.31
N PRO A 230 18.01 0.97 10.99
CA PRO A 230 18.48 2.20 10.35
C PRO A 230 17.33 3.23 10.26
N ILE A 231 17.51 4.37 10.91
CA ILE A 231 16.51 5.45 10.93
C ILE A 231 17.14 6.73 10.38
N LYS A 232 16.75 7.15 9.17
CA LYS A 232 17.18 8.42 8.60
C LYS A 232 16.30 9.55 9.11
N ILE A 233 16.91 10.63 9.58
CA ILE A 233 16.21 11.78 10.16
C ILE A 233 16.73 13.10 9.61
N GLY A 234 15.92 14.17 9.74
CA GLY A 234 16.28 15.56 9.52
C GLY A 234 15.64 16.46 10.57
N LEU A 235 16.07 17.71 10.64
CA LEU A 235 15.46 18.74 11.48
C LEU A 235 14.99 19.89 10.60
N ILE A 236 13.71 20.25 10.70
CA ILE A 236 13.04 21.23 9.83
C ILE A 236 12.63 22.46 10.63
N THR A 237 12.84 23.64 10.05
CA THR A 237 12.37 24.92 10.57
C THR A 237 11.55 25.66 9.53
N ASP A 238 10.99 26.81 9.89
CA ASP A 238 10.31 27.74 8.98
C ASP A 238 11.23 28.32 7.88
N LYS A 239 12.54 28.06 7.96
CA LYS A 239 13.53 28.40 6.92
C LYS A 239 14.01 27.20 6.12
N GLY A 240 13.35 26.06 6.26
CA GLY A 240 13.70 24.79 5.64
C GLY A 240 14.59 23.89 6.53
N PRO A 241 15.17 22.84 5.94
CA PRO A 241 15.98 21.86 6.64
C PRO A 241 17.27 22.44 7.19
N LEU A 242 17.56 22.12 8.46
CA LEU A 242 18.82 22.49 9.14
C LEU A 242 19.96 21.55 8.74
N PRO A 243 21.19 22.05 8.61
CA PRO A 243 22.39 21.18 8.64
C PRO A 243 22.50 20.56 10.03
N ILE A 244 22.72 19.23 10.07
CA ILE A 244 22.76 18.45 11.32
C ILE A 244 24.02 17.62 11.48
N SER A 245 25.01 17.82 10.59
CA SER A 245 26.34 17.20 10.66
C SER A 245 27.43 18.20 10.21
N ASP A 246 28.68 17.91 10.54
CA ASP A 246 29.82 18.77 10.27
C ASP A 246 30.07 19.02 8.77
N ASP A 247 29.67 18.09 7.92
CA ASP A 247 29.74 18.18 6.45
C ASP A 247 28.52 18.90 5.82
N ASN A 248 27.73 19.60 6.63
CA ASN A 248 26.56 20.37 6.20
C ASN A 248 25.40 19.52 5.65
N ASN A 249 25.38 18.20 5.94
CA ASN A 249 24.27 17.33 5.58
C ASN A 249 23.00 17.70 6.36
N LYS A 250 21.88 17.65 5.66
CA LYS A 250 20.53 17.95 6.21
C LYS A 250 19.81 16.70 6.72
N SER A 251 20.44 15.54 6.58
CA SER A 251 19.93 14.25 7.03
C SER A 251 21.03 13.45 7.71
N LEU A 252 20.65 12.69 8.74
CA LEU A 252 21.52 11.78 9.48
C LEU A 252 20.91 10.39 9.50
N LEU A 253 21.71 9.37 9.22
CA LEU A 253 21.34 7.97 9.43
C LEU A 253 21.73 7.53 10.84
N ILE A 254 20.75 7.14 11.64
CA ILE A 254 20.92 6.61 12.98
C ILE A 254 20.82 5.09 12.90
N GLU A 255 21.77 4.39 13.52
CA GLU A 255 21.74 2.93 13.68
C GLU A 255 21.29 2.59 15.10
N LEU A 256 19.97 2.45 15.30
CA LEU A 256 19.40 2.12 16.61
C LEU A 256 19.60 0.63 16.90
N THR A 257 20.64 0.32 17.72
CA THR A 257 21.01 -1.05 18.12
C THR A 257 20.67 -1.36 19.57
N LYS A 258 20.37 -0.34 20.37
CA LYS A 258 20.03 -0.45 21.79
C LYS A 258 18.53 -0.37 22.01
N LYS A 259 18.06 -0.83 23.17
CA LYS A 259 16.65 -0.69 23.58
C LYS A 259 16.23 0.78 23.64
N GLN A 260 17.15 1.66 24.05
CA GLN A 260 16.95 3.11 24.08
C GLN A 260 18.27 3.82 23.76
N GLU A 261 18.18 4.89 22.97
CA GLU A 261 19.31 5.73 22.60
C GLU A 261 18.87 7.17 22.46
N THR A 262 19.72 8.12 22.88
CA THR A 262 19.46 9.56 22.77
C THR A 262 20.56 10.20 21.94
N ILE A 263 20.15 11.03 20.98
CA ILE A 263 21.04 11.81 20.12
C ILE A 263 20.77 13.29 20.36
N THR A 264 21.80 14.07 20.56
CA THR A 264 21.72 15.51 20.81
C THR A 264 22.36 16.29 19.69
N PHE A 265 21.65 17.28 19.19
CA PHE A 265 22.09 18.23 18.17
C PHE A 265 22.39 19.55 18.86
N GLU A 266 23.58 20.06 18.66
CA GLU A 266 24.04 21.33 19.22
C GLU A 266 23.82 22.48 18.22
N ASN A 267 23.92 23.73 18.69
CA ASN A 267 23.76 24.95 17.89
C ASN A 267 22.36 25.11 17.25
N ILE A 268 21.34 24.59 17.91
CA ILE A 268 19.93 24.70 17.48
C ILE A 268 19.30 25.93 18.14
N ASN A 269 19.20 27.03 17.39
CA ASN A 269 18.73 28.32 17.92
C ASN A 269 17.21 28.44 18.10
N LYS A 270 16.44 27.54 17.46
CA LYS A 270 14.97 27.48 17.53
C LYS A 270 14.52 26.02 17.56
N CYS A 271 13.50 25.71 18.37
CA CYS A 271 12.94 24.37 18.43
C CYS A 271 12.55 23.89 17.01
N PRO A 272 13.18 22.84 16.49
CA PRO A 272 12.90 22.32 15.16
C PRO A 272 11.78 21.27 15.21
N THR A 273 11.15 21.01 14.07
CA THR A 273 10.30 19.83 13.87
C THR A 273 11.18 18.70 13.30
N PRO A 274 11.26 17.52 13.94
CA PRO A 274 12.03 16.41 13.39
C PRO A 274 11.31 15.79 12.21
N SER A 275 12.03 15.55 11.11
CA SER A 275 11.62 14.73 9.98
C SER A 275 12.11 13.31 10.24
N LEU A 276 11.23 12.40 10.60
CA LEU A 276 11.56 11.07 11.09
C LEU A 276 11.34 9.98 10.02
N LEU A 277 12.28 9.03 9.95
CA LEU A 277 12.23 7.89 9.03
C LEU A 277 12.17 8.32 7.56
N GLN A 278 12.97 9.31 7.17
CA GLN A 278 13.07 9.80 5.79
C GLN A 278 13.30 8.64 4.81
N GLY A 279 12.58 8.66 3.68
CA GLY A 279 12.59 7.58 2.69
C GLY A 279 12.08 6.23 3.20
N PHE A 280 11.52 6.17 4.41
CA PHE A 280 11.08 4.93 5.08
C PHE A 280 12.20 3.89 5.17
N THR A 281 13.32 4.26 5.78
CA THR A 281 14.53 3.43 5.82
C THR A 281 14.42 2.12 6.57
N ALA A 282 13.32 1.86 7.28
CA ALA A 282 13.05 0.58 7.95
C ALA A 282 11.53 0.31 8.02
N PRO A 283 11.09 -0.97 7.94
CA PRO A 283 9.68 -1.36 8.02
C PRO A 283 9.20 -1.38 9.48
N ILE A 284 9.07 -0.19 10.08
CA ILE A 284 8.68 0.01 11.48
C ILE A 284 7.47 0.93 11.60
N LYS A 285 6.84 0.91 12.78
CA LYS A 285 5.87 1.91 13.19
C LYS A 285 6.55 2.93 14.10
N LEU A 286 6.34 4.22 13.82
CA LEU A 286 6.78 5.30 14.69
C LEU A 286 5.66 5.70 15.64
N ASP A 287 6.03 5.90 16.91
CA ASP A 287 5.18 6.54 17.92
C ASP A 287 5.80 7.88 18.30
N PHE A 288 5.39 8.92 17.60
CA PHE A 288 5.79 10.31 17.82
C PHE A 288 4.59 11.24 17.59
N SER A 289 4.38 12.16 18.52
CA SER A 289 3.25 13.07 18.46
C SER A 289 3.64 14.41 17.83
N TYR A 290 3.36 14.57 16.54
CA TYR A 290 3.46 15.87 15.88
C TYR A 290 2.29 16.77 16.26
N SER A 291 2.50 18.07 16.35
CA SER A 291 1.40 19.05 16.32
C SER A 291 0.89 19.23 14.88
N GLU A 292 -0.30 19.84 14.73
CA GLU A 292 -0.82 20.22 13.41
C GLU A 292 0.14 21.16 12.66
N LYS A 293 0.76 22.08 13.41
CA LYS A 293 1.77 23.01 12.86
C LYS A 293 3.02 22.29 12.36
N ASP A 294 3.48 21.25 13.10
CA ASP A 294 4.62 20.44 12.67
C ASP A 294 4.30 19.69 11.37
N LEU A 295 3.12 19.09 11.26
CA LEU A 295 2.71 18.40 10.04
C LEU A 295 2.64 19.35 8.84
N ILE A 296 2.05 20.53 9.01
CA ILE A 296 2.00 21.55 7.95
C ILE A 296 3.41 22.00 7.56
N LEU A 297 4.30 22.17 8.53
CA LEU A 297 5.70 22.54 8.27
C LEU A 297 6.42 21.45 7.47
N LEU A 298 6.30 20.18 7.86
CA LEU A 298 6.86 19.05 7.11
C LEU A 298 6.32 18.98 5.68
N MET A 299 5.02 19.21 5.50
CA MET A 299 4.39 19.25 4.17
C MET A 299 4.97 20.33 3.27
N SER A 300 5.33 21.49 3.83
CA SER A 300 5.78 22.65 3.06
C SER A 300 7.29 22.72 2.88
N GLU A 301 8.06 22.38 3.90
CA GLU A 301 9.50 22.69 3.97
C GLU A 301 10.41 21.46 3.91
N ASP A 302 9.90 20.25 4.14
CA ASP A 302 10.74 19.05 4.03
C ASP A 302 11.17 18.80 2.58
N LEU A 303 12.40 18.30 2.40
CA LEU A 303 12.94 17.91 1.10
C LEU A 303 12.74 16.42 0.80
N ASP A 304 12.42 15.62 1.81
CA ASP A 304 12.14 14.19 1.65
C ASP A 304 10.68 13.99 1.22
N GLY A 305 10.49 13.48 0.01
CA GLY A 305 9.15 13.31 -0.57
C GLY A 305 8.28 12.34 0.23
N PHE A 306 8.87 11.29 0.80
CA PHE A 306 8.13 10.37 1.67
C PHE A 306 7.65 11.07 2.95
N SER A 307 8.49 11.85 3.61
CA SER A 307 8.13 12.59 4.82
C SER A 307 7.03 13.62 4.55
N CYS A 308 7.12 14.36 3.43
CA CYS A 308 6.05 15.27 2.99
C CYS A 308 4.72 14.54 2.82
N TRP A 309 4.73 13.41 2.09
CA TRP A 309 3.53 12.61 1.88
C TRP A 309 2.98 12.04 3.18
N ASN A 310 3.85 11.51 4.04
CA ASN A 310 3.45 10.95 5.33
C ASN A 310 2.79 12.01 6.24
N ALA A 311 3.32 13.23 6.24
CA ALA A 311 2.72 14.36 6.97
C ALA A 311 1.33 14.72 6.42
N CYS A 312 1.15 14.73 5.08
CA CYS A 312 -0.17 14.92 4.45
C CYS A 312 -1.16 13.84 4.89
N GLN A 313 -0.75 12.56 4.85
CA GLN A 313 -1.60 11.46 5.26
C GLN A 313 -1.98 11.55 6.75
N GLU A 314 -1.00 11.81 7.62
CA GLU A 314 -1.24 11.90 9.05
C GLU A 314 -2.18 13.05 9.41
N LEU A 315 -2.02 14.22 8.78
CA LEU A 315 -2.92 15.36 8.98
C LEU A 315 -4.35 15.01 8.57
N ALA A 316 -4.53 14.41 7.40
CA ALA A 316 -5.85 14.00 6.91
C ALA A 316 -6.46 12.88 7.78
N ILE A 317 -5.67 11.89 8.21
CA ILE A 317 -6.10 10.82 9.13
C ILE A 317 -6.65 11.41 10.43
N ARG A 318 -5.94 12.36 11.04
CA ARG A 318 -6.39 13.00 12.31
C ARG A 318 -7.72 13.71 12.13
N VAL A 319 -7.86 14.52 11.08
CA VAL A 319 -9.12 15.20 10.77
C VAL A 319 -10.25 14.20 10.57
N MET A 320 -10.04 13.17 9.77
CA MET A 320 -11.05 12.15 9.48
C MET A 320 -11.39 11.31 10.72
N THR A 321 -10.44 11.01 11.58
CA THR A 321 -10.68 10.25 12.84
C THR A 321 -11.55 11.04 13.81
N VAL A 322 -11.28 12.35 13.98
CA VAL A 322 -12.13 13.25 14.79
C VAL A 322 -13.55 13.28 14.21
N MET A 323 -13.68 13.44 12.90
CA MET A 323 -14.99 13.46 12.23
C MET A 323 -15.75 12.15 12.36
N GLN A 324 -15.08 10.99 12.31
CA GLN A 324 -15.73 9.69 12.57
C GLN A 324 -16.30 9.62 14.00
N HIS A 325 -15.59 10.16 14.97
CA HIS A 325 -16.11 10.25 16.33
C HIS A 325 -17.32 11.21 16.42
N GLU A 326 -17.26 12.36 15.76
CA GLU A 326 -18.37 13.31 15.67
C GLU A 326 -19.60 12.69 14.98
N TYR A 327 -19.39 11.96 13.89
CA TYR A 327 -20.45 11.23 13.18
C TYR A 327 -21.16 10.20 14.09
N ARG A 328 -20.42 9.41 14.87
CA ARG A 328 -20.99 8.44 15.83
C ARG A 328 -21.82 9.12 16.93
N LEU A 329 -21.49 10.36 17.26
CA LEU A 329 -22.24 11.18 18.20
C LEU A 329 -23.40 11.96 17.55
N ASN A 330 -23.73 11.67 16.27
CA ASN A 330 -24.74 12.38 15.46
C ASN A 330 -24.52 13.91 15.40
N LYS A 331 -23.25 14.36 15.48
CA LYS A 331 -22.89 15.76 15.31
C LYS A 331 -22.76 16.12 13.84
N LYS A 332 -22.98 17.39 13.52
CA LYS A 332 -22.73 17.92 12.19
C LYS A 332 -21.24 17.85 11.88
N LEU A 333 -20.88 17.29 10.72
CA LEU A 333 -19.50 17.27 10.26
C LEU A 333 -19.06 18.67 9.80
N GLU A 334 -17.91 19.09 10.26
CA GLU A 334 -17.31 20.39 9.89
C GLU A 334 -15.83 20.21 9.56
N MET A 335 -15.44 20.71 8.37
CA MET A 335 -14.06 20.68 7.93
C MET A 335 -13.21 21.70 8.67
N LYS A 336 -12.02 21.29 9.12
CA LYS A 336 -11.05 22.19 9.72
C LYS A 336 -10.34 23.02 8.65
N SER A 337 -10.21 24.34 8.87
CA SER A 337 -9.64 25.28 7.89
C SER A 337 -8.21 24.92 7.49
N TYR A 338 -7.40 24.47 8.43
CA TYR A 338 -5.99 24.15 8.18
C TYR A 338 -5.78 23.03 7.14
N LEU A 339 -6.76 22.14 6.92
CA LEU A 339 -6.65 21.14 5.86
C LEU A 339 -6.82 21.78 4.47
N TYR A 340 -7.69 22.78 4.33
CA TYR A 340 -7.79 23.55 3.08
C TYR A 340 -6.49 24.29 2.79
N ASP A 341 -5.92 24.97 3.81
CA ASP A 341 -4.68 25.73 3.69
C ASP A 341 -3.51 24.82 3.29
N ALA A 342 -3.42 23.65 3.91
CA ALA A 342 -2.41 22.65 3.58
C ALA A 342 -2.52 22.17 2.12
N PHE A 343 -3.73 21.85 1.65
CA PHE A 343 -3.96 21.46 0.26
C PHE A 343 -3.64 22.59 -0.72
N LEU A 344 -4.06 23.82 -0.40
CA LEU A 344 -3.78 24.99 -1.22
C LEU A 344 -2.27 25.26 -1.29
N GLY A 345 -1.55 25.08 -0.18
CA GLY A 345 -0.08 25.14 -0.15
C GLY A 345 0.58 24.17 -1.13
N VAL A 346 0.15 22.89 -1.11
CA VAL A 346 0.65 21.87 -2.05
C VAL A 346 0.31 22.21 -3.50
N MET A 347 -0.91 22.74 -3.77
CA MET A 347 -1.32 23.11 -5.13
C MET A 347 -0.50 24.28 -5.70
N ASN A 348 -0.09 25.22 -4.86
CA ASN A 348 0.65 26.41 -5.26
C ASN A 348 2.17 26.20 -5.26
N ARG A 349 2.68 25.14 -4.64
CA ARG A 349 4.11 24.82 -4.62
C ARG A 349 4.58 24.52 -6.04
N PRO A 350 5.71 25.13 -6.49
CA PRO A 350 6.30 24.78 -7.78
C PRO A 350 6.82 23.34 -7.71
N ASN A 351 5.99 22.39 -8.07
CA ASN A 351 6.37 20.98 -8.12
C ASN A 351 6.58 20.57 -9.57
N LYS A 352 7.78 20.08 -9.89
CA LYS A 352 8.10 19.55 -11.22
C LYS A 352 7.52 18.16 -11.44
N ASP A 353 7.37 17.38 -10.35
CA ASP A 353 6.77 16.04 -10.39
C ASP A 353 5.26 16.10 -10.07
N LYS A 354 4.44 16.01 -11.12
CA LYS A 354 2.99 16.03 -11.01
C LYS A 354 2.41 14.76 -10.38
N ALA A 355 3.10 13.62 -10.50
CA ALA A 355 2.68 12.39 -9.84
C ALA A 355 2.87 12.51 -8.33
N MET A 356 3.97 13.11 -7.89
CA MET A 356 4.18 13.42 -6.47
C MET A 356 3.13 14.40 -5.96
N GLN A 357 2.81 15.46 -6.73
CA GLN A 357 1.73 16.39 -6.37
C GLN A 357 0.38 15.69 -6.25
N ALA A 358 0.07 14.74 -7.14
CA ALA A 358 -1.15 13.96 -7.05
C ALA A 358 -1.20 13.10 -5.77
N LEU A 359 -0.08 12.48 -5.37
CA LEU A 359 0.00 11.71 -4.11
C LEU A 359 -0.19 12.58 -2.88
N LEU A 360 0.43 13.76 -2.83
CA LEU A 360 0.29 14.72 -1.73
C LEU A 360 -1.16 15.23 -1.58
N LEU A 361 -1.89 15.34 -2.67
CA LEU A 361 -3.29 15.79 -2.72
C LEU A 361 -4.31 14.64 -2.63
N THR A 362 -3.86 13.41 -2.43
CA THR A 362 -4.73 12.24 -2.27
C THR A 362 -4.97 11.97 -0.78
N ILE A 363 -6.25 12.03 -0.34
CA ILE A 363 -6.61 11.70 1.04
C ILE A 363 -6.53 10.19 1.29
N PRO A 364 -6.35 9.75 2.56
CA PRO A 364 -6.28 8.33 2.93
C PRO A 364 -7.43 7.51 2.36
N SER A 365 -7.13 6.28 1.94
CA SER A 365 -8.15 5.35 1.48
C SER A 365 -8.97 4.78 2.65
N GLU A 366 -10.16 4.24 2.36
CA GLU A 366 -10.98 3.55 3.36
C GLU A 366 -10.23 2.35 3.97
N LEU A 367 -9.40 1.68 3.17
CA LEU A 367 -8.58 0.56 3.63
C LEU A 367 -7.55 1.00 4.68
N ILE A 368 -6.87 2.13 4.46
CA ILE A 368 -5.91 2.68 5.43
C ILE A 368 -6.65 3.11 6.71
N MET A 369 -7.79 3.80 6.56
CA MET A 369 -8.60 4.21 7.72
C MET A 369 -9.08 2.99 8.54
N ALA A 370 -9.48 1.92 7.88
CA ALA A 370 -9.86 0.67 8.52
C ALA A 370 -8.67 -0.02 9.22
N GLU A 371 -7.47 0.03 8.62
CA GLU A 371 -6.28 -0.61 9.20
C GLU A 371 -5.82 0.05 10.49
N ILE A 372 -5.86 1.39 10.55
CA ILE A 372 -5.45 2.15 11.74
C ILE A 372 -6.54 2.17 12.84
N SER A 373 -7.79 1.80 12.52
CA SER A 373 -8.89 1.79 13.48
C SER A 373 -8.75 0.62 14.47
N ASN A 374 -9.01 0.88 15.74
CA ASN A 374 -9.14 -0.19 16.77
C ASN A 374 -10.38 -1.05 16.51
N GLU A 375 -11.49 -0.41 16.17
CA GLU A 375 -12.73 -1.06 15.72
C GLU A 375 -13.18 -0.42 14.42
N ILE A 376 -13.47 -1.25 13.40
CA ILE A 376 -13.78 -0.78 12.04
C ILE A 376 -15.25 -0.42 11.93
N ASP A 377 -15.51 0.86 11.71
CA ASP A 377 -16.83 1.42 11.42
C ASP A 377 -16.89 1.81 9.95
N ILE A 378 -17.39 0.90 9.12
CA ILE A 378 -17.43 1.05 7.67
C ILE A 378 -18.22 2.30 7.24
N GLU A 379 -19.37 2.53 7.87
CA GLU A 379 -20.25 3.65 7.53
C GLU A 379 -19.60 4.98 7.88
N ALA A 380 -19.03 5.10 9.08
CA ALA A 380 -18.35 6.32 9.49
C ALA A 380 -17.13 6.63 8.61
N ILE A 381 -16.34 5.61 8.26
CA ILE A 381 -15.19 5.77 7.36
C ILE A 381 -15.65 6.28 5.99
N HIS A 382 -16.65 5.65 5.39
CA HIS A 382 -17.16 6.01 4.06
C HIS A 382 -17.75 7.42 4.03
N ILE A 383 -18.67 7.72 4.94
CA ILE A 383 -19.38 9.00 4.98
C ILE A 383 -18.42 10.16 5.25
N VAL A 384 -17.51 10.00 6.19
CA VAL A 384 -16.52 11.04 6.50
C VAL A 384 -15.58 11.28 5.32
N ARG A 385 -15.13 10.22 4.66
CA ARG A 385 -14.26 10.34 3.50
C ARG A 385 -14.95 11.05 2.34
N ASP A 386 -16.19 10.70 2.04
CA ASP A 386 -16.97 11.36 1.00
C ASP A 386 -17.25 12.83 1.35
N PHE A 387 -17.51 13.13 2.61
CA PHE A 387 -17.66 14.51 3.09
C PHE A 387 -16.38 15.32 2.87
N VAL A 388 -15.21 14.79 3.25
CA VAL A 388 -13.92 15.47 3.06
C VAL A 388 -13.62 15.70 1.58
N LEU A 389 -13.86 14.70 0.71
CA LEU A 389 -13.71 14.86 -0.74
C LEU A 389 -14.62 15.97 -1.29
N SER A 390 -15.89 15.99 -0.85
CA SER A 390 -16.87 16.99 -1.28
C SER A 390 -16.46 18.39 -0.86
N GLU A 391 -16.04 18.57 0.39
CA GLU A 391 -15.66 19.87 0.93
C GLU A 391 -14.37 20.42 0.29
N LEU A 392 -13.34 19.57 0.12
CA LEU A 392 -12.13 19.95 -0.62
C LEU A 392 -12.45 20.27 -2.08
N GLY A 393 -13.36 19.52 -2.69
CA GLY A 393 -13.82 19.78 -4.06
C GLY A 393 -14.53 21.12 -4.22
N LYS A 394 -15.40 21.48 -3.28
CA LYS A 394 -16.16 22.75 -3.28
C LYS A 394 -15.26 23.95 -3.00
N ASN A 395 -14.54 23.90 -1.87
CA ASN A 395 -13.80 25.06 -1.38
C ASN A 395 -12.55 25.37 -2.22
N LEU A 396 -11.97 24.37 -2.89
CA LEU A 396 -10.82 24.54 -3.79
C LEU A 396 -11.18 24.39 -5.27
N SER A 397 -12.46 24.61 -5.64
CA SER A 397 -12.98 24.32 -6.99
C SER A 397 -12.24 25.07 -8.10
N SER A 398 -11.86 26.32 -7.90
CA SER A 398 -11.08 27.09 -8.86
C SER A 398 -9.72 26.44 -9.13
N SER A 399 -9.01 26.03 -8.08
CA SER A 399 -7.71 25.37 -8.17
C SER A 399 -7.82 24.02 -8.85
N TRP A 400 -8.82 23.20 -8.52
CA TRP A 400 -9.05 21.91 -9.16
C TRP A 400 -9.36 22.06 -10.66
N ASN A 401 -10.19 23.03 -11.03
CA ASN A 401 -10.48 23.33 -12.44
C ASN A 401 -9.24 23.79 -13.20
N LYS A 402 -8.38 24.62 -12.57
CA LYS A 402 -7.10 25.04 -13.15
C LYS A 402 -6.18 23.84 -13.38
N ILE A 403 -6.01 22.98 -12.36
CA ILE A 403 -5.21 21.75 -12.45
C ILE A 403 -5.74 20.84 -13.57
N TYR A 404 -7.05 20.58 -13.61
CA TYR A 404 -7.66 19.75 -14.64
C TYR A 404 -7.37 20.26 -16.04
N LYS A 405 -7.62 21.55 -16.30
CA LYS A 405 -7.42 22.19 -17.60
C LYS A 405 -5.97 22.22 -18.04
N SER A 406 -5.04 22.50 -17.11
CA SER A 406 -3.60 22.60 -17.43
C SER A 406 -2.93 21.25 -17.69
N ASN A 407 -3.62 20.14 -17.39
CA ASN A 407 -3.14 18.78 -17.62
C ASN A 407 -3.93 18.02 -18.69
N LEU A 408 -4.78 18.72 -19.47
CA LEU A 408 -5.40 18.15 -20.64
C LEU A 408 -4.33 17.86 -21.70
N THR A 409 -4.36 16.65 -22.27
CA THR A 409 -3.50 16.24 -23.38
C THR A 409 -4.36 16.08 -24.64
N SER A 410 -4.00 16.72 -25.73
CA SER A 410 -4.64 16.58 -27.04
C SER A 410 -3.86 15.70 -28.00
N LYS A 411 -2.66 15.25 -27.60
CA LYS A 411 -1.74 14.47 -28.40
C LYS A 411 -2.09 12.98 -28.37
N LYS A 412 -1.53 12.23 -29.34
CA LYS A 412 -1.55 10.77 -29.32
C LYS A 412 -1.02 10.27 -27.97
N TYR A 413 -1.62 9.21 -27.44
CA TYR A 413 -1.18 8.59 -26.19
C TYR A 413 0.30 8.17 -26.26
N ILE A 414 1.03 8.51 -25.22
CA ILE A 414 2.42 8.08 -25.00
C ILE A 414 2.54 7.65 -23.54
N PHE A 415 3.11 6.45 -23.34
CA PHE A 415 3.49 5.99 -22.02
C PHE A 415 4.90 6.49 -21.70
N ASN A 416 5.01 7.44 -20.81
CA ASN A 416 6.25 7.92 -20.20
C ASN A 416 5.94 8.66 -18.89
N ALA A 417 6.92 8.84 -18.03
CA ALA A 417 6.77 9.45 -16.70
C ALA A 417 6.06 10.82 -16.73
N LYS A 418 6.39 11.69 -17.72
CA LYS A 418 5.78 13.02 -17.83
C LYS A 418 4.29 12.96 -18.16
N GLU A 419 3.90 12.21 -19.18
CA GLU A 419 2.51 12.11 -19.63
C GLU A 419 1.65 11.36 -18.59
N THR A 420 2.19 10.30 -17.98
CA THR A 420 1.55 9.55 -16.91
C THR A 420 1.29 10.42 -15.67
N SER A 421 2.27 11.23 -15.25
CA SER A 421 2.11 12.15 -14.12
C SER A 421 1.05 13.23 -14.38
N GLN A 422 0.94 13.73 -15.61
CA GLN A 422 -0.11 14.68 -16.00
C GLN A 422 -1.50 14.04 -15.92
N ARG A 423 -1.66 12.81 -16.44
CA ARG A 423 -2.94 12.07 -16.34
C ARG A 423 -3.33 11.77 -14.90
N SER A 424 -2.38 11.34 -14.07
CA SER A 424 -2.61 11.08 -12.65
C SER A 424 -3.17 12.31 -11.93
N LEU A 425 -2.52 13.46 -12.06
CA LEU A 425 -2.96 14.70 -11.41
C LEU A 425 -4.29 15.22 -11.99
N LYS A 426 -4.50 15.11 -13.31
CA LYS A 426 -5.76 15.45 -13.98
C LYS A 426 -6.91 14.59 -13.46
N ASN A 427 -6.73 13.28 -13.38
CA ASN A 427 -7.76 12.35 -12.94
C ASN A 427 -8.11 12.51 -11.46
N LEU A 428 -7.13 12.85 -10.64
CA LEU A 428 -7.38 13.26 -9.25
C LEU A 428 -8.22 14.54 -9.18
N ALA A 429 -7.85 15.57 -9.96
CA ALA A 429 -8.61 16.81 -10.02
C ALA A 429 -10.07 16.56 -10.48
N LEU A 430 -10.28 15.69 -11.47
CA LEU A 430 -11.62 15.30 -11.92
C LEU A 430 -12.45 14.70 -10.78
N ARG A 431 -11.84 13.84 -9.93
CA ARG A 431 -12.52 13.26 -8.76
C ARG A 431 -13.03 14.35 -7.83
N TYR A 432 -12.21 15.33 -7.46
CA TYR A 432 -12.61 16.44 -6.58
C TYR A 432 -13.68 17.33 -7.23
N ILE A 433 -13.56 17.63 -8.53
CA ILE A 433 -14.56 18.41 -9.28
C ILE A 433 -15.92 17.70 -9.22
N VAL A 434 -15.98 16.40 -9.43
CA VAL A 434 -17.25 15.65 -9.42
C VAL A 434 -17.78 15.47 -8.00
N SER A 435 -16.91 15.21 -7.02
CA SER A 435 -17.29 15.07 -5.60
C SER A 435 -17.86 16.38 -5.02
N SER A 436 -17.51 17.55 -5.57
CA SER A 436 -18.12 18.82 -5.19
C SER A 436 -19.61 18.92 -5.52
N LYS A 437 -20.12 18.05 -6.40
CA LYS A 437 -21.49 18.06 -6.95
C LYS A 437 -21.91 19.40 -7.58
N SER A 438 -20.94 20.23 -7.99
CA SER A 438 -21.18 21.51 -8.63
C SER A 438 -21.89 21.35 -9.98
N GLU A 439 -22.55 22.41 -10.41
CA GLU A 439 -23.14 22.50 -11.74
C GLU A 439 -22.06 22.30 -12.82
N GLY A 440 -22.36 21.53 -13.85
CA GLY A 440 -21.42 21.18 -14.93
C GLY A 440 -20.39 20.10 -14.60
N SER A 441 -20.27 19.63 -13.34
CA SER A 441 -19.30 18.58 -12.96
C SER A 441 -19.56 17.26 -13.71
N LEU A 442 -20.81 16.87 -13.91
CA LEU A 442 -21.17 15.69 -14.73
C LEU A 442 -20.79 15.86 -16.20
N ARG A 443 -20.93 17.07 -16.74
CA ARG A 443 -20.52 17.36 -18.12
C ARG A 443 -18.99 17.22 -18.27
N THR A 444 -18.23 17.58 -17.24
CA THR A 444 -16.77 17.44 -17.27
C THR A 444 -16.37 15.96 -17.32
N VAL A 445 -16.97 15.09 -16.49
CA VAL A 445 -16.65 13.66 -16.53
C VAL A 445 -17.14 13.00 -17.83
N GLU A 446 -18.33 13.35 -18.32
CA GLU A 446 -18.84 12.86 -19.60
C GLU A 446 -17.93 13.24 -20.78
N ASN A 447 -17.49 14.50 -20.82
CA ASN A 447 -16.52 14.97 -21.82
C ASN A 447 -15.21 14.19 -21.76
N GLN A 448 -14.71 13.84 -20.57
CA GLN A 448 -13.51 13.03 -20.46
C GLN A 448 -13.74 11.61 -21.01
N ILE A 449 -14.85 10.94 -20.69
CA ILE A 449 -15.18 9.63 -21.26
C ILE A 449 -15.19 9.67 -22.79
N ILE A 450 -15.86 10.68 -23.38
CA ILE A 450 -16.01 10.80 -24.84
C ILE A 450 -14.68 11.13 -25.54
N LYS A 451 -13.87 12.04 -24.96
CA LYS A 451 -12.67 12.57 -25.59
C LYS A 451 -11.39 11.84 -25.26
N SER A 452 -11.42 10.88 -24.32
CA SER A 452 -10.24 10.12 -23.92
C SER A 452 -9.67 9.31 -25.07
N ASN A 453 -8.38 9.47 -25.30
CA ASN A 453 -7.59 8.70 -26.25
C ASN A 453 -6.73 7.62 -25.57
N ASN A 454 -7.00 7.33 -24.29
CA ASN A 454 -6.29 6.36 -23.49
C ASN A 454 -7.19 5.74 -22.43
N MET A 455 -6.84 4.53 -21.99
CA MET A 455 -7.63 3.75 -21.05
C MET A 455 -7.58 4.32 -19.63
N SER A 456 -6.47 4.93 -19.20
CA SER A 456 -6.34 5.54 -17.85
C SER A 456 -7.39 6.62 -17.60
N ASP A 457 -7.52 7.55 -18.53
CA ASP A 457 -8.49 8.65 -18.42
C ASP A 457 -9.93 8.16 -18.51
N ARG A 458 -10.18 7.19 -19.40
CA ARG A 458 -11.52 6.62 -19.61
C ARG A 458 -12.02 5.89 -18.38
N LEU A 459 -11.19 5.00 -17.81
CA LEU A 459 -11.55 4.26 -16.60
C LEU A 459 -11.64 5.15 -15.36
N ALA A 460 -10.75 6.14 -15.22
CA ALA A 460 -10.84 7.10 -14.11
C ALA A 460 -12.18 7.84 -14.13
N ALA A 461 -12.60 8.33 -15.29
CA ALA A 461 -13.89 9.00 -15.44
C ALA A 461 -15.09 8.04 -15.19
N LEU A 462 -15.02 6.81 -15.69
CA LEU A 462 -16.05 5.81 -15.49
C LEU A 462 -16.17 5.39 -14.02
N ASN A 463 -15.04 5.18 -13.32
CA ASN A 463 -15.01 4.89 -11.88
C ASN A 463 -15.62 6.01 -11.02
N ILE A 464 -15.39 7.27 -11.40
CA ILE A 464 -15.99 8.41 -10.71
C ILE A 464 -17.50 8.42 -10.95
N LEU A 465 -17.93 8.19 -12.17
CA LEU A 465 -19.34 8.27 -12.57
C LEU A 465 -20.20 7.19 -11.91
N VAL A 466 -19.72 5.94 -11.82
CA VAL A 466 -20.49 4.82 -11.23
C VAL A 466 -20.70 4.96 -9.72
N ASN A 467 -19.90 5.79 -9.05
CA ASN A 467 -20.01 6.06 -7.61
C ASN A 467 -20.79 7.35 -7.30
N ASP A 468 -21.29 8.06 -8.30
CA ASP A 468 -22.08 9.28 -8.10
C ASP A 468 -23.56 8.95 -7.96
N ASN A 469 -24.17 9.35 -6.84
CA ASN A 469 -25.55 9.02 -6.49
C ASN A 469 -26.62 9.93 -7.12
N ARG A 470 -26.23 10.92 -7.92
CA ARG A 470 -27.19 11.77 -8.65
C ARG A 470 -27.92 10.95 -9.71
N LYS A 471 -29.24 11.15 -9.86
CA LYS A 471 -30.06 10.42 -10.83
C LYS A 471 -29.45 10.47 -12.25
N ASN A 472 -29.07 11.66 -12.71
CA ASN A 472 -28.46 11.83 -14.02
C ASN A 472 -27.12 11.09 -14.15
N ALA A 473 -26.33 10.99 -13.07
CA ALA A 473 -25.07 10.24 -13.06
C ALA A 473 -25.32 8.73 -13.17
N ILE A 474 -26.37 8.21 -12.50
CA ILE A 474 -26.77 6.81 -12.60
C ILE A 474 -27.17 6.46 -14.03
N ASP A 475 -27.94 7.32 -14.70
CA ASP A 475 -28.37 7.10 -16.09
C ASP A 475 -27.16 7.17 -17.06
N LEU A 476 -26.28 8.13 -16.87
CA LEU A 476 -25.03 8.24 -17.63
C LEU A 476 -24.11 7.02 -17.40
N SER A 477 -24.00 6.54 -16.15
CA SER A 477 -23.17 5.38 -15.83
C SER A 477 -23.64 4.12 -16.57
N LYS A 478 -24.96 3.86 -16.61
CA LYS A 478 -25.54 2.75 -17.38
C LYS A 478 -25.22 2.87 -18.87
N LYS A 479 -25.43 4.07 -19.44
CA LYS A 479 -25.11 4.36 -20.85
C LYS A 479 -23.64 4.05 -21.17
N TYR A 480 -22.71 4.57 -20.36
CA TYR A 480 -21.28 4.44 -20.65
C TYR A 480 -20.70 3.09 -20.28
N LEU A 481 -21.23 2.38 -19.27
CA LEU A 481 -20.87 0.99 -19.00
C LEU A 481 -21.29 0.06 -20.15
N ASN A 482 -22.49 0.25 -20.69
CA ASN A 482 -22.94 -0.52 -21.85
C ASN A 482 -22.10 -0.21 -23.10
N LYS A 483 -21.86 1.09 -23.39
CA LYS A 483 -20.98 1.48 -24.48
C LYS A 483 -19.58 0.88 -24.35
N PHE A 484 -19.00 0.96 -23.15
CA PHE A 484 -17.67 0.41 -22.87
C PHE A 484 -17.63 -1.10 -23.13
N TYR A 485 -18.66 -1.83 -22.71
CA TYR A 485 -18.79 -3.25 -23.01
C TYR A 485 -18.84 -3.50 -24.52
N GLN A 486 -19.66 -2.77 -25.27
CA GLN A 486 -19.78 -2.95 -26.71
C GLN A 486 -18.46 -2.63 -27.44
N ASP A 487 -17.75 -1.58 -27.02
CA ASP A 487 -16.49 -1.17 -27.61
C ASP A 487 -15.36 -2.20 -27.35
N TYR A 488 -15.42 -2.98 -26.25
CA TYR A 488 -14.32 -3.85 -25.79
C TYR A 488 -14.72 -5.29 -25.49
N LYS A 489 -15.86 -5.77 -26.00
CA LYS A 489 -16.38 -7.13 -25.69
C LYS A 489 -15.43 -8.26 -26.06
N ASP A 490 -14.55 -8.03 -27.03
CA ASP A 490 -13.58 -9.00 -27.52
C ASP A 490 -12.18 -8.85 -26.86
N GLU A 491 -12.05 -7.96 -25.87
CA GLU A 491 -10.81 -7.67 -25.16
C GLU A 491 -10.85 -8.17 -23.69
N PRO A 492 -10.44 -9.42 -23.41
CA PRO A 492 -10.63 -10.06 -22.10
C PRO A 492 -10.03 -9.28 -20.92
N LEU A 493 -8.88 -8.60 -21.11
CA LEU A 493 -8.23 -7.82 -20.07
C LEU A 493 -8.96 -6.50 -19.78
N VAL A 494 -9.57 -5.89 -20.80
CA VAL A 494 -10.42 -4.71 -20.62
C VAL A 494 -11.73 -5.07 -19.91
N LEU A 495 -12.31 -6.23 -20.24
CA LEU A 495 -13.50 -6.73 -19.55
C LEU A 495 -13.23 -7.02 -18.06
N ASN A 496 -12.02 -7.41 -17.68
CA ASN A 496 -11.66 -7.51 -16.27
C ASN A 496 -11.77 -6.14 -15.56
N GLN A 497 -11.34 -5.06 -16.20
CA GLN A 497 -11.47 -3.71 -15.65
C GLN A 497 -12.94 -3.24 -15.62
N TRP A 498 -13.74 -3.61 -16.62
CA TRP A 498 -15.17 -3.35 -16.65
C TRP A 498 -15.92 -4.02 -15.49
N PHE A 499 -15.55 -5.25 -15.13
CA PHE A 499 -16.06 -5.93 -13.94
C PHE A 499 -15.62 -5.21 -12.67
N GLN A 500 -14.35 -4.81 -12.55
CA GLN A 500 -13.82 -4.10 -11.38
C GLN A 500 -14.55 -2.77 -11.13
N VAL A 501 -14.79 -1.98 -12.17
CA VAL A 501 -15.53 -0.72 -12.07
C VAL A 501 -16.91 -0.94 -11.47
N GLN A 502 -17.63 -1.98 -11.89
CA GLN A 502 -18.97 -2.27 -11.38
C GLN A 502 -18.94 -2.91 -9.98
N ALA A 503 -17.97 -3.77 -9.72
CA ALA A 503 -17.77 -4.40 -8.42
C ALA A 503 -17.43 -3.37 -7.32
N SER A 504 -16.70 -2.30 -7.66
CA SER A 504 -16.32 -1.22 -6.72
C SER A 504 -17.41 -0.18 -6.48
N CYS A 505 -18.53 -0.23 -7.19
CA CYS A 505 -19.60 0.75 -7.03
C CYS A 505 -20.22 0.67 -5.62
N SER A 506 -20.00 1.70 -4.81
CA SER A 506 -20.45 1.78 -3.41
C SER A 506 -21.95 2.03 -3.24
N LEU A 507 -22.65 2.41 -4.33
CA LEU A 507 -24.09 2.64 -4.30
C LEU A 507 -24.85 1.35 -3.92
N PRO A 508 -26.05 1.47 -3.29
CA PRO A 508 -26.83 0.32 -2.83
C PRO A 508 -27.07 -0.74 -3.90
N GLY A 509 -27.20 -2.00 -3.49
CA GLY A 509 -27.45 -3.13 -4.38
C GLY A 509 -26.20 -3.75 -5.01
N GLY A 510 -25.01 -3.47 -4.48
CA GLY A 510 -23.73 -3.97 -5.01
C GLY A 510 -23.67 -5.49 -5.13
N LEU A 511 -24.13 -6.24 -4.11
CA LEU A 511 -24.14 -7.71 -4.15
C LEU A 511 -25.03 -8.25 -5.27
N ASN A 512 -26.23 -7.72 -5.43
CA ASN A 512 -27.13 -8.14 -6.52
C ASN A 512 -26.52 -7.85 -7.91
N ARG A 513 -25.84 -6.69 -8.04
CA ARG A 513 -25.10 -6.36 -9.27
C ARG A 513 -24.01 -7.39 -9.56
N VAL A 514 -23.25 -7.80 -8.54
CA VAL A 514 -22.22 -8.83 -8.71
C VAL A 514 -22.82 -10.17 -9.13
N ARG A 515 -23.90 -10.61 -8.49
CA ARG A 515 -24.62 -11.85 -8.87
C ARG A 515 -25.09 -11.81 -10.33
N THR A 516 -25.70 -10.71 -10.77
CA THR A 516 -26.10 -10.52 -12.18
C THR A 516 -24.89 -10.57 -13.13
N LEU A 517 -23.75 -9.99 -12.72
CA LEU A 517 -22.54 -10.01 -13.54
C LEU A 517 -21.87 -11.38 -13.59
N MET A 518 -22.08 -12.25 -12.61
CA MET A 518 -21.64 -13.64 -12.65
C MET A 518 -22.40 -14.47 -13.70
N GLU A 519 -23.63 -14.07 -14.03
CA GLU A 519 -24.46 -14.68 -15.09
C GLU A 519 -24.16 -14.09 -16.49
N HIS A 520 -23.31 -13.05 -16.55
CA HIS A 520 -23.00 -12.36 -17.79
C HIS A 520 -22.10 -13.23 -18.69
N PRO A 521 -22.34 -13.32 -20.03
CA PRO A 521 -21.55 -14.18 -20.95
C PRO A 521 -20.04 -13.92 -20.94
N ALA A 522 -19.60 -12.72 -20.56
CA ALA A 522 -18.19 -12.38 -20.44
C ALA A 522 -17.54 -12.88 -19.14
N PHE A 523 -18.31 -13.41 -18.18
CA PHE A 523 -17.78 -13.98 -16.95
C PHE A 523 -17.56 -15.48 -17.09
N ASP A 524 -16.40 -15.96 -16.68
CA ASP A 524 -16.05 -17.35 -16.65
C ASP A 524 -15.51 -17.70 -15.25
N PHE A 525 -16.23 -18.57 -14.56
CA PHE A 525 -15.90 -19.00 -13.20
C PHE A 525 -14.63 -19.87 -13.15
N ASN A 526 -14.18 -20.46 -14.27
CA ASN A 526 -12.93 -21.20 -14.34
C ASN A 526 -11.72 -20.28 -14.59
N ASN A 527 -11.92 -19.01 -14.93
CA ASN A 527 -10.85 -18.08 -15.22
C ASN A 527 -10.46 -17.29 -13.95
N PRO A 528 -9.23 -17.51 -13.39
CA PRO A 528 -8.76 -16.83 -12.21
C PRO A 528 -8.80 -15.30 -12.29
N ASN A 529 -8.57 -14.72 -13.47
CA ASN A 529 -8.59 -13.27 -13.64
C ASN A 529 -10.02 -12.71 -13.55
N LYS A 530 -11.02 -13.46 -14.05
CA LYS A 530 -12.44 -13.09 -13.94
C LYS A 530 -12.91 -13.14 -12.48
N ILE A 531 -12.56 -14.22 -11.75
CA ILE A 531 -12.87 -14.35 -10.32
C ILE A 531 -12.30 -13.18 -9.52
N ARG A 532 -11.01 -12.88 -9.72
CA ARG A 532 -10.36 -11.76 -9.02
C ARG A 532 -10.99 -10.42 -9.37
N SER A 533 -11.36 -10.21 -10.63
CA SER A 533 -11.89 -8.93 -11.12
C SER A 533 -13.30 -8.64 -10.66
N LEU A 534 -14.13 -9.64 -10.44
CA LEU A 534 -15.51 -9.47 -10.01
C LEU A 534 -15.67 -9.81 -8.53
N ILE A 535 -15.50 -11.08 -8.16
CA ILE A 535 -15.77 -11.58 -6.81
C ILE A 535 -14.74 -11.02 -5.81
N GLY A 536 -13.46 -11.24 -6.09
CA GLY A 536 -12.37 -10.78 -5.24
C GLY A 536 -12.36 -9.26 -5.08
N PHE A 537 -12.59 -8.53 -6.17
CA PHE A 537 -12.61 -7.07 -6.16
C PHE A 537 -13.80 -6.53 -5.37
N PHE A 538 -15.00 -7.10 -5.51
CA PHE A 538 -16.17 -6.75 -4.71
C PHE A 538 -15.91 -6.93 -3.21
N CYS A 539 -15.43 -8.10 -2.81
CA CYS A 539 -15.22 -8.41 -1.39
C CYS A 539 -14.14 -7.55 -0.73
N THR A 540 -13.18 -7.02 -1.51
CA THR A 540 -12.06 -6.22 -0.99
C THR A 540 -12.28 -4.71 -1.14
N ASN A 541 -12.86 -4.27 -2.27
CA ASN A 541 -12.90 -2.85 -2.66
C ASN A 541 -14.30 -2.24 -2.61
N ASN A 542 -15.30 -2.96 -2.09
CA ASN A 542 -16.65 -2.44 -1.89
C ASN A 542 -17.12 -2.66 -0.44
N PRO A 543 -16.49 -2.00 0.54
CA PRO A 543 -16.77 -2.26 1.95
C PRO A 543 -18.23 -1.98 2.32
N MET A 544 -18.88 -0.96 1.74
CA MET A 544 -20.27 -0.59 2.04
C MET A 544 -21.26 -1.72 1.73
N ASN A 545 -21.08 -2.41 0.61
CA ASN A 545 -22.01 -3.50 0.22
C ASN A 545 -21.55 -4.86 0.76
N PHE A 546 -20.24 -5.12 0.82
CA PHE A 546 -19.69 -6.38 1.33
C PHE A 546 -19.95 -6.56 2.83
N HIS A 547 -19.74 -5.50 3.62
CA HIS A 547 -19.96 -5.51 5.07
C HIS A 547 -21.37 -5.07 5.48
N CYS A 548 -22.38 -5.30 4.63
CA CYS A 548 -23.76 -4.96 4.97
C CYS A 548 -24.19 -5.65 6.28
N ASP A 549 -25.08 -5.01 7.02
CA ASP A 549 -25.48 -5.41 8.37
C ASP A 549 -26.13 -6.80 8.49
N ARG A 550 -26.67 -7.34 7.40
CA ARG A 550 -27.26 -8.69 7.37
C ARG A 550 -26.21 -9.79 7.20
N GLY A 551 -25.00 -9.44 6.73
CA GLY A 551 -23.93 -10.40 6.49
C GLY A 551 -24.01 -11.14 5.15
N ASP A 552 -24.91 -10.71 4.25
CA ASP A 552 -25.12 -11.34 2.93
C ASP A 552 -23.82 -11.40 2.11
N GLY A 553 -22.92 -10.41 2.26
CA GLY A 553 -21.62 -10.40 1.60
C GLY A 553 -20.68 -11.49 2.14
N TYR A 554 -20.76 -11.81 3.42
CA TYR A 554 -19.93 -12.85 4.04
C TYR A 554 -20.38 -14.25 3.64
N GLU A 555 -21.71 -14.47 3.59
CA GLU A 555 -22.31 -15.71 3.11
C GLU A 555 -21.97 -15.92 1.62
N PHE A 556 -22.15 -14.89 0.80
CA PHE A 556 -21.76 -14.92 -0.61
C PHE A 556 -20.30 -15.32 -0.80
N LEU A 557 -19.37 -14.71 -0.03
CA LEU A 557 -17.94 -15.05 -0.14
C LEU A 557 -17.68 -16.50 0.26
N ALA A 558 -18.29 -16.98 1.35
CA ALA A 558 -18.14 -18.36 1.80
C ALA A 558 -18.64 -19.35 0.74
N ASP A 559 -19.80 -19.08 0.09
CA ASP A 559 -20.31 -19.90 -1.00
C ASP A 559 -19.33 -19.96 -2.18
N GLN A 560 -18.76 -18.80 -2.56
CA GLN A 560 -17.80 -18.76 -3.66
C GLN A 560 -16.50 -19.49 -3.31
N VAL A 561 -16.01 -19.38 -2.06
CA VAL A 561 -14.82 -20.11 -1.59
C VAL A 561 -15.05 -21.61 -1.67
N LEU A 562 -16.18 -22.11 -1.17
CA LEU A 562 -16.50 -23.54 -1.19
C LEU A 562 -16.67 -24.07 -2.63
N ALA A 563 -17.28 -23.31 -3.51
CA ALA A 563 -17.41 -23.68 -4.91
C ALA A 563 -16.05 -23.72 -5.63
N LEU A 564 -15.16 -22.77 -5.32
CA LEU A 564 -13.83 -22.67 -5.94
C LEU A 564 -12.83 -23.66 -5.37
N ASP A 565 -12.98 -24.06 -4.11
CA ASP A 565 -12.04 -24.96 -3.44
C ASP A 565 -11.87 -26.28 -4.21
N ARG A 566 -12.95 -26.79 -4.78
CA ARG A 566 -12.96 -28.00 -5.62
C ARG A 566 -12.31 -27.80 -7.00
N LEU A 567 -12.23 -26.56 -7.49
CA LEU A 567 -11.71 -26.22 -8.82
C LEU A 567 -10.29 -25.68 -8.76
N ASN A 568 -10.03 -24.80 -7.81
CA ASN A 568 -8.74 -24.11 -7.63
C ASN A 568 -8.54 -23.70 -6.16
N PRO A 569 -8.00 -24.63 -5.33
CA PRO A 569 -7.78 -24.41 -3.90
C PRO A 569 -6.99 -23.14 -3.58
N GLN A 570 -5.96 -22.82 -4.36
CA GLN A 570 -5.12 -21.64 -4.12
C GLN A 570 -5.88 -20.33 -4.29
N ILE A 571 -6.82 -20.27 -5.23
CA ILE A 571 -7.66 -19.07 -5.40
C ILE A 571 -8.70 -19.00 -4.28
N ALA A 572 -9.30 -20.13 -3.91
CA ALA A 572 -10.25 -20.22 -2.80
C ALA A 572 -9.62 -19.73 -1.50
N ALA A 573 -8.43 -20.22 -1.16
CA ALA A 573 -7.69 -19.80 0.02
C ALA A 573 -7.40 -18.28 0.03
N ARG A 574 -6.99 -17.71 -1.11
CA ARG A 574 -6.71 -16.27 -1.23
C ARG A 574 -7.96 -15.41 -1.13
N LEU A 575 -9.12 -15.90 -1.58
CA LEU A 575 -10.40 -15.18 -1.46
C LEU A 575 -10.85 -15.04 -0.01
N LEU A 576 -10.36 -15.83 0.94
CA LEU A 576 -10.69 -15.72 2.36
C LEU A 576 -10.17 -14.44 3.02
N ASN A 577 -9.22 -13.72 2.42
CA ASN A 577 -8.58 -12.55 3.03
C ASN A 577 -9.56 -11.52 3.64
N PRO A 578 -10.69 -11.13 3.01
CA PRO A 578 -11.63 -10.19 3.60
C PRO A 578 -12.22 -10.65 4.94
N LEU A 579 -12.42 -11.95 5.15
CA LEU A 579 -12.94 -12.51 6.41
C LEU A 579 -11.88 -12.58 7.51
N THR A 580 -10.60 -12.46 7.20
CA THR A 580 -9.50 -12.66 8.16
C THR A 580 -9.37 -11.56 9.21
N ARG A 581 -9.95 -10.39 8.95
CA ARG A 581 -9.94 -9.22 9.85
C ARG A 581 -11.13 -9.16 10.81
N TRP A 582 -11.92 -10.21 10.91
CA TRP A 582 -13.16 -10.25 11.67
C TRP A 582 -13.06 -9.72 13.11
N ARG A 583 -11.92 -9.89 13.78
CA ARG A 583 -11.70 -9.43 15.17
C ARG A 583 -11.76 -7.92 15.34
N LYS A 584 -11.44 -7.15 14.28
CA LYS A 584 -11.48 -5.68 14.27
C LYS A 584 -12.89 -5.10 14.06
N PHE A 585 -13.90 -5.93 13.76
CA PHE A 585 -15.26 -5.45 13.51
C PHE A 585 -16.12 -5.45 14.79
N PRO A 586 -17.20 -4.63 14.85
CA PRO A 586 -18.19 -4.66 15.92
C PRO A 586 -18.79 -6.06 16.10
N LYS A 587 -19.24 -6.36 17.32
CA LYS A 587 -19.69 -7.70 17.76
C LYS A 587 -20.63 -8.40 16.76
N LYS A 588 -21.60 -7.68 16.19
CA LYS A 588 -22.57 -8.23 15.22
C LYS A 588 -21.85 -8.76 13.96
N ARG A 589 -21.08 -7.90 13.27
CA ARG A 589 -20.33 -8.26 12.07
C ARG A 589 -19.26 -9.33 12.38
N ARG A 590 -18.59 -9.20 13.52
CA ARG A 590 -17.61 -10.18 14.00
C ARG A 590 -18.19 -11.59 14.06
N ASN A 591 -19.38 -11.75 14.66
CA ASN A 591 -20.03 -13.05 14.77
C ASN A 591 -20.45 -13.60 13.40
N LEU A 592 -21.01 -12.76 12.53
CA LEU A 592 -21.38 -13.17 11.17
C LEU A 592 -20.18 -13.65 10.35
N MET A 593 -19.06 -12.94 10.39
CA MET A 593 -17.83 -13.35 9.71
C MET A 593 -17.25 -14.64 10.28
N LYS A 594 -17.20 -14.74 11.62
CA LYS A 594 -16.73 -15.95 12.33
C LYS A 594 -17.57 -17.18 11.96
N ASN A 595 -18.89 -17.04 11.89
CA ASN A 595 -19.79 -18.13 11.54
C ASN A 595 -19.50 -18.65 10.11
N GLN A 596 -19.18 -17.77 9.15
CA GLN A 596 -18.84 -18.22 7.80
C GLN A 596 -17.48 -18.92 7.76
N LEU A 597 -16.47 -18.44 8.49
CA LEU A 597 -15.20 -19.16 8.61
C LEU A 597 -15.39 -20.55 9.24
N SER A 598 -16.23 -20.66 10.29
CA SER A 598 -16.55 -21.95 10.92
C SER A 598 -17.29 -22.88 9.96
N ARG A 599 -18.24 -22.37 9.16
CA ARG A 599 -18.94 -23.11 8.12
C ARG A 599 -17.98 -23.70 7.09
N ILE A 600 -17.00 -22.91 6.62
CA ILE A 600 -16.00 -23.36 5.66
C ILE A 600 -15.17 -24.51 6.23
N ILE A 601 -14.69 -24.39 7.48
CA ILE A 601 -13.87 -25.44 8.11
C ILE A 601 -14.63 -26.77 8.30
N LEU A 602 -15.94 -26.69 8.49
CA LEU A 602 -16.79 -27.89 8.71
C LEU A 602 -17.18 -28.58 7.40
N GLU A 603 -16.82 -28.03 6.24
CA GLU A 603 -17.08 -28.67 4.96
C GLU A 603 -16.26 -29.94 4.80
N ASN A 604 -16.91 -31.03 4.39
CA ASN A 604 -16.23 -32.28 4.05
C ASN A 604 -15.40 -32.07 2.78
N ASP A 605 -14.24 -32.70 2.71
CA ASP A 605 -13.33 -32.67 1.54
C ASP A 605 -12.74 -31.28 1.24
N LEU A 606 -12.63 -30.39 2.25
CA LEU A 606 -11.95 -29.12 2.12
C LEU A 606 -10.46 -29.32 1.84
N SER A 607 -9.91 -28.55 0.88
CA SER A 607 -8.47 -28.59 0.56
C SER A 607 -7.60 -28.15 1.73
N GLY A 608 -6.35 -28.63 1.78
CA GLY A 608 -5.35 -28.21 2.76
C GLY A 608 -5.08 -26.69 2.70
N ASP A 609 -5.02 -26.12 1.49
CA ASP A 609 -4.82 -24.66 1.27
C ASP A 609 -5.89 -23.82 1.98
N THR A 610 -7.16 -24.13 1.74
CA THR A 610 -8.29 -23.38 2.31
C THR A 610 -8.46 -23.66 3.79
N TYR A 611 -8.28 -24.94 4.22
CA TYR A 611 -8.34 -25.32 5.63
C TYR A 611 -7.29 -24.58 6.45
N GLU A 612 -6.03 -24.52 5.98
CA GLU A 612 -4.95 -23.83 6.69
C GLU A 612 -5.29 -22.36 6.94
N ILE A 613 -5.73 -21.63 5.90
CA ILE A 613 -6.05 -20.21 6.03
C ILE A 613 -7.26 -20.00 6.94
N ALA A 614 -8.33 -20.76 6.77
CA ALA A 614 -9.55 -20.61 7.55
C ALA A 614 -9.31 -20.95 9.04
N SER A 615 -8.61 -22.05 9.34
CA SER A 615 -8.35 -22.52 10.72
C SER A 615 -7.41 -21.57 11.48
N LYS A 616 -6.30 -21.15 10.87
CA LYS A 616 -5.38 -20.17 11.47
C LYS A 616 -6.06 -18.82 11.78
N ARG A 617 -7.11 -18.47 11.05
CA ARG A 617 -7.84 -17.21 11.24
C ARG A 617 -8.94 -17.32 12.30
N LEU A 618 -9.45 -18.51 12.59
CA LEU A 618 -10.39 -18.73 13.70
C LEU A 618 -9.70 -18.84 15.07
N SER A 619 -8.52 -19.45 15.12
CA SER A 619 -7.69 -19.50 16.32
C SER A 619 -7.22 -18.11 16.77
#